data_ee0f07437a20c82e4082e13d971bb931
#
_entry.id   ee0f07437a20c82e4082e13d971bb931
#
_cell.length_a   1.000
_cell.length_b   1.000
_cell.length_c   1.000
_cell.angle_alpha   90.00
_cell.angle_beta   90.00
_cell.angle_gamma   90.00
#
_symmetry.space_group_name_H-M   'P 1'
#
loop_
_entity.id
_entity.type
_entity.pdbx_description
1 polymer ?
#
loop_
_entity_poly.entity_id
_entity_poly.type
_entity_poly.pdbx_seq_one_letter_code
_entity_poly.pdbx_strand_id
1 'polypeptide(L)'
;MKLNLVKGGIFPIKDNLENDSTGFKHSGTFQGEGKLTGTACLFIRTSACNLRCAWVGLDGNGSLCDTPYSSHNPEKNQIEVDDIIRIVLDNTIPQNISHIVISGGEPTMQTEPLIDLLKKLKNKGYHTTIETNATLFDKSISQYTDLVSMSPKLSSSTPWEANLKNSGVIYKKNWAERHERDRINIDAIQQYIDGCKEFGKDFQLKFVIATDQDIKEIENILSKLKNFVPSDVCLMPEGVDVNTLNSRTGWIAEQAVMRGWRFCPRLHIMMFGKNRYV
;
A
#
# COMPACT_ATOMS: atom_id res chain seq x y z
N MET A 1 -6.19 13.91 18.52
CA MET A 1 -4.83 13.46 18.11
C MET A 1 -4.58 13.85 16.66
N LYS A 2 -3.33 14.21 16.32
CA LYS A 2 -2.97 14.59 14.94
C LYS A 2 -2.31 13.44 14.20
N LEU A 3 -2.77 13.21 12.96
CA LEU A 3 -2.15 12.32 12.00
C LEU A 3 -1.43 13.15 10.94
N ASN A 4 -0.21 12.76 10.58
CA ASN A 4 0.55 13.44 9.54
C ASN A 4 0.25 12.78 8.18
N LEU A 5 -0.45 13.51 7.32
CA LEU A 5 -0.79 13.12 5.97
C LEU A 5 0.16 13.77 4.95
N VAL A 6 0.14 13.31 3.72
CA VAL A 6 0.67 14.07 2.59
C VAL A 6 -0.27 15.24 2.27
N LYS A 7 0.17 16.22 1.49
CA LYS A 7 -0.70 17.29 0.98
C LYS A 7 -1.82 16.67 0.13
N GLY A 8 -3.09 17.07 0.38
CA GLY A 8 -4.23 16.43 -0.26
C GLY A 8 -4.38 14.94 0.07
N GLY A 9 -3.95 14.52 1.26
CA GLY A 9 -3.86 13.11 1.64
C GLY A 9 -5.19 12.41 1.94
N ILE A 10 -6.32 13.08 1.76
CA ILE A 10 -7.66 12.46 1.71
C ILE A 10 -8.16 12.68 0.28
N PHE A 11 -8.35 11.61 -0.49
CA PHE A 11 -8.63 11.73 -1.92
C PHE A 11 -9.37 10.51 -2.52
N PRO A 12 -9.98 10.66 -3.71
CA PRO A 12 -10.36 11.93 -4.32
C PRO A 12 -11.52 12.59 -3.57
N ILE A 13 -11.45 13.87 -3.31
CA ILE A 13 -12.54 14.66 -2.72
C ILE A 13 -12.98 15.79 -3.64
N LYS A 14 -14.27 16.10 -3.65
CA LYS A 14 -14.89 17.03 -4.60
C LYS A 14 -14.19 18.39 -4.67
N ASP A 15 -13.76 18.93 -3.54
CA ASP A 15 -13.13 20.25 -3.47
C ASP A 15 -11.73 20.30 -4.10
N ASN A 16 -11.14 19.14 -4.40
CA ASN A 16 -9.84 19.01 -5.06
C ASN A 16 -9.94 18.49 -6.51
N LEU A 17 -11.15 18.32 -7.05
CA LEU A 17 -11.38 17.76 -8.39
C LEU A 17 -10.83 18.63 -9.53
N GLU A 18 -10.52 19.91 -9.29
CA GLU A 18 -9.85 20.78 -10.30
C GLU A 18 -8.45 20.24 -10.67
N ASN A 19 -7.83 19.46 -9.77
CA ASN A 19 -6.55 18.78 -9.98
C ASN A 19 -6.74 17.28 -10.21
N ASP A 20 -7.98 16.81 -10.28
CA ASP A 20 -8.31 15.39 -10.40
C ASP A 20 -8.28 14.95 -11.86
N SER A 21 -7.41 14.00 -12.12
CA SER A 21 -7.22 13.38 -13.42
C SER A 21 -8.14 12.18 -13.66
N THR A 22 -9.05 11.86 -12.73
CA THR A 22 -10.04 10.79 -12.92
C THR A 22 -11.12 11.17 -13.92
N GLY A 23 -11.41 12.46 -14.06
CA GLY A 23 -12.57 12.97 -14.77
C GLY A 23 -13.90 12.71 -14.05
N PHE A 24 -13.89 12.23 -12.80
CA PHE A 24 -15.08 12.00 -12.01
C PHE A 24 -15.65 13.34 -11.50
N LYS A 25 -16.98 13.41 -11.40
CA LYS A 25 -17.69 14.60 -10.89
C LYS A 25 -17.98 14.52 -9.39
N HIS A 26 -17.60 13.43 -8.75
CA HIS A 26 -17.92 13.11 -7.36
C HIS A 26 -16.69 12.60 -6.63
N SER A 27 -16.68 12.73 -5.31
CA SER A 27 -15.64 12.15 -4.46
C SER A 27 -15.61 10.62 -4.54
N GLY A 28 -14.45 10.06 -4.28
CA GLY A 28 -14.21 8.61 -4.28
C GLY A 28 -13.62 8.07 -5.57
N THR A 29 -12.98 6.92 -5.43
CA THR A 29 -12.34 6.14 -6.51
C THR A 29 -12.56 4.65 -6.24
N PHE A 30 -11.73 3.79 -6.84
CA PHE A 30 -11.73 2.35 -6.61
C PHE A 30 -10.43 1.88 -5.96
N GLN A 31 -10.55 0.90 -5.05
CA GLN A 31 -9.35 0.16 -4.65
C GLN A 31 -8.74 -0.50 -5.89
N GLY A 32 -7.51 -0.13 -6.21
CA GLY A 32 -6.83 -0.58 -7.43
C GLY A 32 -6.07 -1.90 -7.27
N GLU A 33 -5.91 -2.41 -6.04
CA GLU A 33 -5.00 -3.50 -5.73
C GLU A 33 -5.58 -4.49 -4.71
N GLY A 34 -5.15 -5.76 -4.80
CA GLY A 34 -5.46 -6.80 -3.82
C GLY A 34 -6.87 -7.37 -3.89
N LYS A 35 -7.31 -7.99 -2.77
CA LYS A 35 -8.58 -8.72 -2.66
C LYS A 35 -9.82 -7.86 -2.96
N LEU A 36 -9.75 -6.56 -2.70
CA LEU A 36 -10.87 -5.64 -2.86
C LEU A 36 -10.75 -4.76 -4.12
N THR A 37 -9.96 -5.17 -5.09
CA THR A 37 -9.85 -4.47 -6.38
C THR A 37 -11.23 -4.23 -7.00
N GLY A 38 -11.49 -2.98 -7.41
CA GLY A 38 -12.77 -2.55 -7.99
C GLY A 38 -13.81 -2.06 -6.98
N THR A 39 -13.54 -2.17 -5.67
CA THR A 39 -14.44 -1.64 -4.63
C THR A 39 -14.34 -0.13 -4.56
N ALA A 40 -15.50 0.58 -4.59
CA ALA A 40 -15.54 2.03 -4.42
C ALA A 40 -15.04 2.42 -3.02
N CYS A 41 -14.10 3.37 -2.97
CA CYS A 41 -13.44 3.75 -1.72
C CYS A 41 -12.97 5.21 -1.70
N LEU A 42 -12.59 5.67 -0.51
CA LEU A 42 -11.83 6.91 -0.31
C LEU A 42 -10.48 6.56 0.31
N PHE A 43 -9.42 7.20 -0.15
CA PHE A 43 -8.08 6.99 0.39
C PHE A 43 -7.71 8.03 1.46
N ILE A 44 -7.00 7.56 2.49
CA ILE A 44 -6.28 8.39 3.46
C ILE A 44 -4.80 8.03 3.36
N ARG A 45 -3.97 8.96 2.89
CA ARG A 45 -2.54 8.73 2.65
C ARG A 45 -1.68 9.40 3.70
N THR A 46 -1.10 8.59 4.58
CA THR A 46 -0.15 9.05 5.60
C THR A 46 1.20 9.44 4.99
N SER A 47 1.93 10.28 5.69
CA SER A 47 3.27 10.70 5.33
C SER A 47 4.34 10.06 6.22
N ALA A 48 5.52 9.90 5.68
CA ALA A 48 6.70 9.20 6.18
C ALA A 48 6.64 7.68 6.00
N CYS A 49 7.82 7.11 5.72
CA CYS A 49 8.04 5.67 5.62
C CYS A 49 9.40 5.34 6.24
N ASN A 50 9.49 4.19 6.88
CA ASN A 50 10.75 3.68 7.41
C ASN A 50 11.63 3.03 6.32
N LEU A 51 11.06 2.72 5.15
CA LEU A 51 11.75 2.17 3.99
C LEU A 51 11.89 3.18 2.85
N ARG A 52 12.79 2.90 1.90
CA ARG A 52 13.06 3.70 0.70
C ARG A 52 13.14 2.76 -0.50
N CYS A 53 11.97 2.37 -1.02
CA CYS A 53 11.91 1.39 -2.11
C CYS A 53 12.32 2.00 -3.44
N ALA A 54 13.12 1.28 -4.20
CA ALA A 54 13.45 1.58 -5.58
C ALA A 54 13.78 0.28 -6.33
N TRP A 55 13.34 0.17 -7.58
CA TRP A 55 13.57 -0.97 -8.46
C TRP A 55 14.38 -0.56 -9.69
N VAL A 56 14.79 -1.51 -10.49
CA VAL A 56 15.28 -1.26 -11.84
C VAL A 56 14.10 -1.38 -12.80
N GLY A 57 13.79 -0.28 -13.50
CA GLY A 57 12.78 -0.27 -14.54
C GLY A 57 13.20 -1.07 -15.78
N LEU A 58 12.25 -1.33 -16.69
CA LEU A 58 12.52 -2.07 -17.94
C LEU A 58 13.53 -1.35 -18.86
N ASP A 59 13.64 -0.05 -18.74
CA ASP A 59 14.60 0.80 -19.47
C ASP A 59 16.01 0.84 -18.83
N GLY A 60 16.20 0.09 -17.72
CA GLY A 60 17.44 0.06 -16.96
C GLY A 60 17.68 1.30 -16.08
N ASN A 61 16.69 2.18 -15.96
CA ASN A 61 16.71 3.32 -15.05
C ASN A 61 16.07 2.96 -13.70
N GLY A 62 16.32 3.80 -12.69
CA GLY A 62 15.71 3.63 -11.37
C GLY A 62 14.22 3.94 -11.40
N SER A 63 13.41 3.00 -10.88
CA SER A 63 11.98 3.16 -10.64
C SER A 63 11.74 3.32 -9.14
N LEU A 64 11.46 4.54 -8.69
CA LEU A 64 11.19 4.81 -7.28
C LEU A 64 9.81 4.27 -6.87
N CYS A 65 9.61 4.16 -5.54
CA CYS A 65 8.28 4.00 -4.97
C CYS A 65 7.30 4.96 -5.66
N ASP A 66 6.10 4.47 -6.00
CA ASP A 66 5.06 5.26 -6.70
C ASP A 66 4.56 6.47 -5.92
N THR A 67 4.85 6.51 -4.62
CA THR A 67 4.52 7.62 -3.71
C THR A 67 5.78 8.23 -3.06
N PRO A 68 6.74 8.75 -3.86
CA PRO A 68 8.00 9.27 -3.33
C PRO A 68 7.79 10.48 -2.40
N TYR A 69 6.70 11.21 -2.56
CA TYR A 69 6.27 12.32 -1.71
C TYR A 69 5.75 11.87 -0.32
N SER A 70 5.51 10.57 -0.11
CA SER A 70 5.21 9.99 1.20
C SER A 70 6.38 9.21 1.80
N SER A 71 7.41 8.88 1.00
CA SER A 71 8.53 8.02 1.41
C SER A 71 9.89 8.69 1.28
N HIS A 72 10.37 8.95 0.07
CA HIS A 72 11.69 9.55 -0.19
C HIS A 72 11.77 11.02 0.26
N ASN A 73 10.75 11.81 -0.05
CA ASN A 73 10.63 13.23 0.29
C ASN A 73 9.28 13.47 1.00
N PRO A 74 9.12 13.00 2.25
CA PRO A 74 7.82 13.00 2.91
C PRO A 74 7.30 14.43 3.14
N GLU A 75 6.14 14.70 2.59
CA GLU A 75 5.39 15.92 2.83
C GLU A 75 4.84 15.93 4.27
N LYS A 76 4.50 17.12 4.78
CA LYS A 76 3.95 17.27 6.13
C LYS A 76 2.65 18.04 6.08
N ASN A 77 1.59 17.40 6.51
CA ASN A 77 0.27 18.00 6.69
C ASN A 77 -0.40 17.36 7.91
N GLN A 78 -0.28 18.01 9.07
CA GLN A 78 -0.85 17.51 10.33
C GLN A 78 -2.32 17.90 10.44
N ILE A 79 -3.20 16.90 10.50
CA ILE A 79 -4.63 17.08 10.61
C ILE A 79 -5.14 16.35 11.87
N GLU A 80 -6.04 16.98 12.61
CA GLU A 80 -6.71 16.33 13.74
C GLU A 80 -7.56 15.16 13.23
N VAL A 81 -7.53 14.04 13.94
CA VAL A 81 -8.29 12.84 13.55
C VAL A 81 -9.78 13.14 13.42
N ASP A 82 -10.34 14.01 14.26
CA ASP A 82 -11.76 14.40 14.17
C ASP A 82 -12.06 15.20 12.90
N ASP A 83 -11.14 16.03 12.42
CA ASP A 83 -11.27 16.72 11.14
C ASP A 83 -11.17 15.75 9.96
N ILE A 84 -10.30 14.73 10.03
CA ILE A 84 -10.25 13.66 9.04
C ILE A 84 -11.60 12.95 8.96
N ILE A 85 -12.18 12.58 10.10
CA ILE A 85 -13.51 11.92 10.14
C ILE A 85 -14.58 12.80 9.50
N ARG A 86 -14.60 14.12 9.80
CA ARG A 86 -15.56 15.05 9.19
C ARG A 86 -15.41 15.08 7.66
N ILE A 87 -14.18 15.23 7.15
CA ILE A 87 -13.91 15.23 5.70
C ILE A 87 -14.36 13.91 5.07
N VAL A 88 -14.08 12.78 5.72
CA VAL A 88 -14.53 11.46 5.24
C VAL A 88 -16.05 11.42 5.13
N LEU A 89 -16.79 11.80 6.18
CA LEU A 89 -18.26 11.79 6.17
C LEU A 89 -18.83 12.66 5.06
N ASP A 90 -18.33 13.89 4.91
CA ASP A 90 -18.79 14.86 3.91
C ASP A 90 -18.60 14.35 2.46
N ASN A 91 -17.59 13.48 2.24
CA ASN A 91 -17.21 12.99 0.91
C ASN A 91 -17.60 11.54 0.61
N THR A 92 -18.14 10.81 1.58
CA THR A 92 -18.55 9.40 1.40
C THR A 92 -20.05 9.19 1.48
N ILE A 93 -20.72 9.89 2.39
CA ILE A 93 -22.19 9.74 2.60
C ILE A 93 -22.99 10.03 1.30
N PRO A 94 -22.73 11.13 0.57
CA PRO A 94 -23.49 11.44 -0.64
C PRO A 94 -23.32 10.41 -1.76
N GLN A 95 -22.22 9.62 -1.76
CA GLN A 95 -21.90 8.63 -2.78
C GLN A 95 -22.12 7.18 -2.31
N ASN A 96 -22.60 6.96 -1.10
CA ASN A 96 -22.71 5.63 -0.48
C ASN A 96 -21.39 4.84 -0.43
N ILE A 97 -20.26 5.54 -0.26
CA ILE A 97 -18.95 4.89 -0.12
C ILE A 97 -18.82 4.42 1.32
N SER A 98 -18.66 3.12 1.50
CA SER A 98 -18.51 2.48 2.82
C SER A 98 -17.11 1.94 3.08
N HIS A 99 -16.18 2.08 2.14
CA HIS A 99 -14.82 1.56 2.25
C HIS A 99 -13.77 2.68 2.29
N ILE A 100 -12.94 2.66 3.32
CA ILE A 100 -11.81 3.58 3.51
C ILE A 100 -10.50 2.79 3.43
N VAL A 101 -9.60 3.24 2.56
CA VAL A 101 -8.26 2.68 2.44
C VAL A 101 -7.24 3.61 3.09
N ILE A 102 -6.56 3.14 4.12
CA ILE A 102 -5.50 3.88 4.79
C ILE A 102 -4.17 3.35 4.25
N SER A 103 -3.48 4.19 3.51
CA SER A 103 -2.21 3.91 2.84
C SER A 103 -1.19 5.01 3.15
N GLY A 104 -0.09 5.07 2.43
CA GLY A 104 0.83 6.21 2.58
C GLY A 104 2.27 5.83 2.32
N GLY A 105 3.17 6.37 3.13
CA GLY A 105 4.50 5.81 3.31
C GLY A 105 4.38 4.51 4.10
N GLU A 106 4.38 4.60 5.42
CA GLU A 106 4.04 3.49 6.33
C GLU A 106 3.11 4.00 7.44
N PRO A 107 1.82 3.67 7.39
CA PRO A 107 0.84 4.19 8.35
C PRO A 107 1.16 3.79 9.79
N THR A 108 1.73 2.60 10.02
CA THR A 108 2.01 2.07 11.34
C THR A 108 3.12 2.81 12.09
N MET A 109 3.87 3.70 11.42
CA MET A 109 4.80 4.62 12.10
C MET A 109 4.09 5.65 12.98
N GLN A 110 2.79 5.83 12.82
CA GLN A 110 1.95 6.78 13.56
C GLN A 110 0.88 6.03 14.35
N THR A 111 1.27 5.04 15.12
CA THR A 111 0.40 4.02 15.73
C THR A 111 -0.76 4.61 16.53
N GLU A 112 -0.52 5.52 17.48
CA GLU A 112 -1.57 6.04 18.37
C GLU A 112 -2.67 6.81 17.60
N PRO A 113 -2.36 7.83 16.76
CA PRO A 113 -3.39 8.54 16.01
C PRO A 113 -4.03 7.66 14.92
N LEU A 114 -3.31 6.67 14.39
CA LEU A 114 -3.87 5.68 13.46
C LEU A 114 -4.94 4.81 14.13
N ILE A 115 -4.68 4.31 15.34
CA ILE A 115 -5.65 3.52 16.10
C ILE A 115 -6.88 4.36 16.46
N ASP A 116 -6.73 5.64 16.84
CA ASP A 116 -7.85 6.55 17.08
C ASP A 116 -8.71 6.72 15.82
N LEU A 117 -8.07 6.90 14.66
CA LEU A 117 -8.76 6.98 13.36
C LEU A 117 -9.54 5.69 13.05
N LEU A 118 -8.89 4.52 13.17
CA LEU A 118 -9.52 3.22 12.89
C LEU A 118 -10.74 2.96 13.79
N LYS A 119 -10.63 3.25 15.08
CA LYS A 119 -11.75 3.14 16.03
C LYS A 119 -12.93 4.01 15.62
N LYS A 120 -12.67 5.26 15.25
CA LYS A 120 -13.71 6.22 14.85
C LYS A 120 -14.38 5.82 13.54
N LEU A 121 -13.61 5.38 12.54
CA LEU A 121 -14.13 4.85 11.28
C LEU A 121 -15.01 3.61 11.51
N LYS A 122 -14.56 2.66 12.32
CA LYS A 122 -15.34 1.48 12.69
C LYS A 122 -16.66 1.84 13.37
N ASN A 123 -16.64 2.80 14.31
CA ASN A 123 -17.85 3.27 15.02
C ASN A 123 -18.84 3.96 14.07
N LYS A 124 -18.39 4.44 12.91
CA LYS A 124 -19.22 5.00 11.83
C LYS A 124 -19.70 3.97 10.81
N GLY A 125 -19.32 2.69 10.98
CA GLY A 125 -19.74 1.59 10.11
C GLY A 125 -18.92 1.44 8.83
N TYR A 126 -17.76 2.10 8.71
CA TYR A 126 -16.88 1.91 7.56
C TYR A 126 -16.15 0.58 7.61
N HIS A 127 -16.05 -0.06 6.45
CA HIS A 127 -15.05 -1.10 6.20
C HIS A 127 -13.70 -0.43 5.98
N THR A 128 -12.67 -0.89 6.67
CA THR A 128 -11.33 -0.28 6.59
C THR A 128 -10.29 -1.27 6.06
N THR A 129 -9.49 -0.82 5.11
CA THR A 129 -8.25 -1.50 4.70
C THR A 129 -7.06 -0.68 5.15
N ILE A 130 -6.06 -1.31 5.76
CA ILE A 130 -4.75 -0.72 5.97
C ILE A 130 -3.73 -1.35 5.00
N GLU A 131 -2.96 -0.52 4.29
CA GLU A 131 -1.82 -0.95 3.49
C GLU A 131 -0.53 -0.66 4.24
N THR A 132 0.20 -1.71 4.63
CA THR A 132 1.42 -1.62 5.43
C THR A 132 2.55 -2.46 4.83
N ASN A 133 3.80 -2.06 5.03
CA ASN A 133 4.96 -2.90 4.69
C ASN A 133 5.17 -4.04 5.71
N ALA A 134 4.36 -4.09 6.76
CA ALA A 134 4.37 -5.10 7.83
C ALA A 134 5.70 -5.25 8.58
N THR A 135 6.50 -4.21 8.66
CA THR A 135 7.74 -4.21 9.45
C THR A 135 7.49 -3.86 10.92
N LEU A 136 6.37 -3.20 11.21
CA LEU A 136 5.93 -2.79 12.56
C LEU A 136 4.56 -3.41 12.83
N PHE A 137 4.36 -3.91 14.04
CA PHE A 137 3.09 -4.53 14.46
C PHE A 137 2.51 -3.83 15.69
N ASP A 138 1.20 -3.67 15.70
CA ASP A 138 0.40 -3.38 16.89
C ASP A 138 -0.92 -4.16 16.81
N LYS A 139 -1.24 -4.87 17.89
CA LYS A 139 -2.43 -5.73 17.96
C LYS A 139 -3.74 -4.98 17.74
N SER A 140 -3.81 -3.71 18.18
CA SER A 140 -4.99 -2.88 17.99
C SER A 140 -5.29 -2.58 16.53
N ILE A 141 -4.26 -2.54 15.67
CA ILE A 141 -4.45 -2.39 14.21
C ILE A 141 -5.23 -3.58 13.68
N SER A 142 -4.83 -4.83 13.98
CA SER A 142 -5.58 -6.03 13.60
C SER A 142 -7.01 -6.03 14.13
N GLN A 143 -7.22 -5.50 15.34
CA GLN A 143 -8.54 -5.47 15.98
C GLN A 143 -9.52 -4.51 15.29
N TYR A 144 -9.04 -3.34 14.85
CA TYR A 144 -9.89 -2.27 14.34
C TYR A 144 -9.88 -2.12 12.81
N THR A 145 -9.11 -2.94 12.11
CA THR A 145 -9.05 -2.99 10.64
C THR A 145 -9.82 -4.20 10.12
N ASP A 146 -10.54 -4.08 9.01
CA ASP A 146 -11.29 -5.20 8.43
C ASP A 146 -10.45 -6.00 7.43
N LEU A 147 -9.52 -5.36 6.70
CA LEU A 147 -8.52 -6.00 5.85
C LEU A 147 -7.12 -5.43 6.10
N VAL A 148 -6.19 -6.24 6.60
CA VAL A 148 -4.77 -5.87 6.67
C VAL A 148 -4.06 -6.32 5.39
N SER A 149 -3.71 -5.36 4.53
CA SER A 149 -2.95 -5.61 3.29
C SER A 149 -1.45 -5.45 3.58
N MET A 150 -0.82 -6.56 3.93
CA MET A 150 0.63 -6.61 4.16
C MET A 150 1.38 -6.64 2.84
N SER A 151 2.34 -5.75 2.66
CA SER A 151 3.20 -5.70 1.47
C SER A 151 4.69 -5.74 1.85
N PRO A 152 5.20 -6.90 2.29
CA PRO A 152 6.62 -7.08 2.59
C PRO A 152 7.48 -6.75 1.37
N LYS A 153 8.59 -6.04 1.57
CA LYS A 153 9.41 -5.53 0.46
C LYS A 153 10.53 -6.51 0.14
N LEU A 154 10.54 -7.00 -1.11
CA LEU A 154 11.53 -7.96 -1.61
C LEU A 154 12.88 -7.28 -1.87
N SER A 155 13.94 -8.05 -1.99
CA SER A 155 15.32 -7.57 -2.19
C SER A 155 15.48 -6.74 -3.47
N SER A 156 14.66 -7.01 -4.50
CA SER A 156 14.59 -6.23 -5.72
C SER A 156 14.22 -4.76 -5.50
N SER A 157 13.57 -4.43 -4.36
CA SER A 157 13.17 -3.07 -4.00
C SER A 157 14.21 -2.29 -3.19
N THR A 158 15.35 -2.90 -2.86
CA THR A 158 16.39 -2.23 -2.06
C THR A 158 17.05 -1.13 -2.88
N PRO A 159 17.17 0.11 -2.34
CA PRO A 159 17.66 1.25 -3.10
C PRO A 159 19.18 1.23 -3.31
N TRP A 160 19.68 0.15 -3.93
CA TRP A 160 21.07 0.08 -4.38
C TRP A 160 21.34 1.11 -5.47
N GLU A 161 22.60 1.41 -5.75
CA GLU A 161 22.99 2.41 -6.74
C GLU A 161 22.35 2.17 -8.11
N ALA A 162 22.30 0.91 -8.55
CA ALA A 162 21.64 0.52 -9.80
C ALA A 162 20.15 0.85 -9.82
N ASN A 163 19.45 0.66 -8.69
CA ASN A 163 18.03 0.92 -8.54
C ASN A 163 17.70 2.42 -8.46
N LEU A 164 18.70 3.28 -8.30
CA LEU A 164 18.56 4.73 -8.24
C LEU A 164 19.11 5.45 -9.48
N LYS A 165 19.64 4.70 -10.46
CA LYS A 165 20.20 5.28 -11.69
C LYS A 165 19.18 6.18 -12.39
N ASN A 166 19.56 7.41 -12.69
CA ASN A 166 18.70 8.41 -13.35
C ASN A 166 17.37 8.74 -12.65
N SER A 167 17.19 8.34 -11.39
CA SER A 167 15.95 8.58 -10.63
C SER A 167 15.86 9.98 -10.01
N GLY A 168 16.94 10.75 -10.03
CA GLY A 168 17.07 12.03 -9.32
C GLY A 168 17.32 11.90 -7.81
N VAL A 169 17.42 10.68 -7.28
CA VAL A 169 17.76 10.40 -5.88
C VAL A 169 19.22 10.03 -5.75
N ILE A 170 19.92 10.67 -4.81
CA ILE A 170 21.34 10.39 -4.53
C ILE A 170 21.44 9.08 -3.73
N TYR A 171 22.25 8.16 -4.23
CA TYR A 171 22.57 6.91 -3.51
C TYR A 171 23.22 7.20 -2.16
N LYS A 172 22.74 6.51 -1.14
CA LYS A 172 23.32 6.52 0.21
C LYS A 172 23.42 5.08 0.72
N LYS A 173 24.64 4.60 0.86
CA LYS A 173 24.93 3.22 1.28
C LYS A 173 24.20 2.83 2.57
N ASN A 174 24.21 3.69 3.58
CA ASN A 174 23.54 3.45 4.86
C ASN A 174 22.01 3.31 4.73
N TRP A 175 21.38 3.94 3.73
CA TRP A 175 19.95 3.77 3.48
C TRP A 175 19.65 2.42 2.84
N ALA A 176 20.47 1.99 1.88
CA ALA A 176 20.31 0.68 1.25
C ALA A 176 20.53 -0.45 2.26
N GLU A 177 21.60 -0.38 3.06
CA GLU A 177 21.88 -1.33 4.12
C GLU A 177 20.78 -1.41 5.19
N ARG A 178 20.26 -0.24 5.60
CA ARG A 178 19.13 -0.18 6.53
C ARG A 178 17.87 -0.77 5.92
N HIS A 179 17.55 -0.41 4.67
CA HIS A 179 16.40 -0.96 3.96
C HIS A 179 16.49 -2.49 3.88
N GLU A 180 17.64 -3.03 3.45
CA GLU A 180 17.86 -4.48 3.31
C GLU A 180 17.70 -5.21 4.65
N ARG A 181 18.20 -4.63 5.74
CA ARG A 181 18.07 -5.21 7.09
C ARG A 181 16.62 -5.20 7.59
N ASP A 182 15.90 -4.11 7.35
CA ASP A 182 14.61 -3.82 8.01
C ASP A 182 13.39 -4.16 7.15
N ARG A 183 13.55 -4.49 5.83
CA ARG A 183 12.43 -4.66 4.89
C ARG A 183 11.55 -5.88 5.14
N ILE A 184 12.05 -6.91 5.84
CA ILE A 184 11.30 -8.11 6.19
C ILE A 184 11.35 -8.32 7.70
N ASN A 185 10.18 -8.38 8.30
CA ASN A 185 10.00 -8.75 9.70
C ASN A 185 8.99 -9.90 9.79
N ILE A 186 9.51 -11.15 9.81
CA ILE A 186 8.68 -12.37 9.83
C ILE A 186 7.77 -12.39 11.07
N ASP A 187 8.27 -11.97 12.22
CA ASP A 187 7.49 -11.97 13.46
C ASP A 187 6.32 -10.98 13.39
N ALA A 188 6.51 -9.78 12.84
CA ALA A 188 5.44 -8.80 12.65
C ALA A 188 4.38 -9.31 11.66
N ILE A 189 4.81 -9.91 10.54
CA ILE A 189 3.90 -10.51 9.55
C ILE A 189 3.07 -11.61 10.19
N GLN A 190 3.70 -12.53 10.95
CA GLN A 190 2.99 -13.61 11.62
C GLN A 190 2.00 -13.08 12.67
N GLN A 191 2.39 -12.07 13.45
CA GLN A 191 1.52 -11.45 14.43
C GLN A 191 0.30 -10.78 13.79
N TYR A 192 0.44 -10.16 12.60
CA TYR A 192 -0.71 -9.66 11.84
C TYR A 192 -1.66 -10.77 11.39
N ILE A 193 -1.12 -11.89 10.86
CA ILE A 193 -1.92 -13.05 10.46
C ILE A 193 -2.71 -13.59 11.66
N ASP A 194 -2.04 -13.82 12.78
CA ASP A 194 -2.66 -14.38 13.99
C ASP A 194 -3.66 -13.40 14.61
N GLY A 195 -3.32 -12.11 14.66
CA GLY A 195 -4.22 -11.07 15.15
C GLY A 195 -5.48 -10.91 14.29
N CYS A 196 -5.37 -10.94 12.96
CA CYS A 196 -6.53 -10.93 12.08
C CYS A 196 -7.45 -12.13 12.33
N LYS A 197 -6.89 -13.32 12.47
CA LYS A 197 -7.66 -14.53 12.79
C LYS A 197 -8.32 -14.46 14.17
N GLU A 198 -7.60 -13.97 15.18
CA GLU A 198 -8.13 -13.79 16.54
C GLU A 198 -9.37 -12.88 16.54
N PHE A 199 -9.37 -11.80 15.76
CA PHE A 199 -10.47 -10.85 15.72
C PHE A 199 -11.48 -11.09 14.58
N GLY A 200 -11.37 -12.20 13.84
CA GLY A 200 -12.25 -12.50 12.70
C GLY A 200 -12.13 -11.48 11.57
N LYS A 201 -10.91 -11.00 11.32
CA LYS A 201 -10.57 -10.03 10.27
C LYS A 201 -9.87 -10.71 9.10
N ASP A 202 -9.91 -10.07 7.93
CA ASP A 202 -9.21 -10.56 6.75
C ASP A 202 -7.80 -9.95 6.64
N PHE A 203 -6.93 -10.65 5.90
CA PHE A 203 -5.61 -10.18 5.55
C PHE A 203 -5.20 -10.67 4.15
N GLN A 204 -4.19 -10.03 3.59
CA GLN A 204 -3.50 -10.50 2.40
C GLN A 204 -2.00 -10.25 2.50
N LEU A 205 -1.22 -11.08 1.82
CA LEU A 205 0.22 -10.95 1.62
C LEU A 205 0.46 -10.50 0.17
N LYS A 206 0.63 -9.20 -0.06
CA LYS A 206 0.75 -8.60 -1.40
C LYS A 206 2.21 -8.31 -1.71
N PHE A 207 2.77 -9.00 -2.69
CA PHE A 207 4.16 -8.86 -3.12
C PHE A 207 4.27 -8.15 -4.45
N VAL A 208 5.15 -7.14 -4.52
CA VAL A 208 5.51 -6.44 -5.76
C VAL A 208 6.62 -7.22 -6.45
N ILE A 209 6.38 -7.65 -7.69
CA ILE A 209 7.26 -8.55 -8.45
C ILE A 209 7.91 -7.81 -9.60
N ALA A 210 9.23 -7.88 -9.67
CA ALA A 210 10.05 -7.33 -10.75
C ALA A 210 10.85 -8.40 -11.49
N THR A 211 11.25 -9.48 -10.79
CA THR A 211 12.17 -10.52 -11.30
C THR A 211 11.78 -11.93 -10.86
N ASP A 212 12.32 -12.96 -11.53
CA ASP A 212 12.14 -14.37 -11.12
C ASP A 212 12.71 -14.66 -9.72
N GLN A 213 13.72 -13.93 -9.30
CA GLN A 213 14.32 -14.09 -7.97
C GLN A 213 13.32 -13.70 -6.86
N ASP A 214 12.41 -12.77 -7.15
CA ASP A 214 11.36 -12.36 -6.21
C ASP A 214 10.45 -13.53 -5.83
N ILE A 215 10.13 -14.42 -6.78
CA ILE A 215 9.31 -15.61 -6.52
C ILE A 215 9.98 -16.53 -5.51
N LYS A 216 11.27 -16.79 -5.66
CA LYS A 216 12.03 -17.64 -4.71
C LYS A 216 12.10 -17.03 -3.32
N GLU A 217 12.24 -15.69 -3.26
CA GLU A 217 12.25 -14.98 -1.99
C GLU A 217 10.89 -15.04 -1.30
N ILE A 218 9.79 -14.91 -2.06
CA ILE A 218 8.42 -15.08 -1.53
C ILE A 218 8.25 -16.48 -0.95
N GLU A 219 8.63 -17.54 -1.68
CA GLU A 219 8.54 -18.91 -1.20
C GLU A 219 9.33 -19.12 0.12
N ASN A 220 10.53 -18.51 0.22
CA ASN A 220 11.31 -18.53 1.47
C ASN A 220 10.64 -17.74 2.62
N ILE A 221 9.98 -16.62 2.34
CA ILE A 221 9.21 -15.87 3.35
C ILE A 221 8.02 -16.71 3.81
N LEU A 222 7.24 -17.25 2.87
CA LEU A 222 6.05 -18.03 3.15
C LEU A 222 6.34 -19.31 3.91
N SER A 223 7.49 -19.96 3.67
CA SER A 223 7.92 -21.17 4.40
C SER A 223 8.12 -20.95 5.90
N LYS A 224 8.27 -19.69 6.35
CA LYS A 224 8.43 -19.30 7.75
C LYS A 224 7.13 -18.87 8.41
N LEU A 225 6.05 -18.74 7.63
CA LEU A 225 4.74 -18.29 8.10
C LEU A 225 3.76 -19.44 8.25
N LYS A 226 2.76 -19.24 9.08
CA LYS A 226 1.69 -20.21 9.35
C LYS A 226 0.32 -19.55 9.25
N ASN A 227 -0.72 -20.35 9.28
CA ASN A 227 -2.11 -19.88 9.40
C ASN A 227 -2.60 -19.00 8.22
N PHE A 228 -2.05 -19.17 7.02
CA PHE A 228 -2.54 -18.58 5.78
C PHE A 228 -2.88 -19.68 4.75
N VAL A 229 -3.61 -19.32 3.72
CA VAL A 229 -3.91 -20.20 2.57
C VAL A 229 -3.35 -19.59 1.28
N PRO A 230 -3.09 -20.38 0.22
CA PRO A 230 -2.50 -19.86 -1.03
C PRO A 230 -3.23 -18.63 -1.57
N SER A 231 -4.55 -18.57 -1.47
CA SER A 231 -5.36 -17.44 -1.94
C SER A 231 -5.21 -16.15 -1.10
N ASP A 232 -4.49 -16.16 0.00
CA ASP A 232 -4.13 -14.95 0.75
C ASP A 232 -2.90 -14.26 0.16
N VAL A 233 -2.14 -14.94 -0.70
CA VAL A 233 -0.95 -14.42 -1.36
C VAL A 233 -1.34 -13.75 -2.67
N CYS A 234 -0.90 -12.50 -2.86
CA CYS A 234 -1.17 -11.70 -4.04
C CYS A 234 0.13 -11.31 -4.73
N LEU A 235 0.28 -11.64 -6.01
CA LEU A 235 1.39 -11.19 -6.86
C LEU A 235 0.98 -9.98 -7.68
N MET A 236 1.70 -8.89 -7.53
CA MET A 236 1.46 -7.63 -8.21
C MET A 236 2.67 -7.23 -9.06
N PRO A 237 2.51 -6.93 -10.36
CA PRO A 237 3.62 -6.46 -11.19
C PRO A 237 4.15 -5.11 -10.69
N GLU A 238 5.48 -4.98 -10.59
CA GLU A 238 6.12 -3.68 -10.45
C GLU A 238 5.93 -2.87 -11.74
N GLY A 239 5.67 -1.58 -11.62
CA GLY A 239 5.50 -0.66 -12.73
C GLY A 239 4.54 0.46 -12.40
N VAL A 240 4.73 1.62 -13.04
CA VAL A 240 3.92 2.83 -12.84
C VAL A 240 3.26 3.31 -14.13
N ASP A 241 3.33 2.51 -15.19
CA ASP A 241 2.68 2.75 -16.49
C ASP A 241 2.13 1.45 -17.08
N VAL A 242 1.14 1.58 -17.95
CA VAL A 242 0.39 0.47 -18.53
C VAL A 242 1.29 -0.47 -19.36
N ASN A 243 2.27 0.07 -20.09
CA ASN A 243 3.15 -0.75 -20.94
C ASN A 243 4.05 -1.65 -20.08
N THR A 244 4.64 -1.09 -19.03
CA THR A 244 5.44 -1.86 -18.05
C THR A 244 4.60 -2.94 -17.38
N LEU A 245 3.39 -2.61 -16.94
CA LEU A 245 2.49 -3.58 -16.31
C LEU A 245 2.12 -4.70 -17.28
N ASN A 246 1.73 -4.37 -18.52
CA ASN A 246 1.33 -5.36 -19.51
C ASN A 246 2.46 -6.33 -19.88
N SER A 247 3.70 -5.84 -19.96
CA SER A 247 4.87 -6.68 -20.28
C SER A 247 5.16 -7.74 -19.20
N ARG A 248 4.79 -7.48 -17.95
CA ARG A 248 5.02 -8.38 -16.80
C ARG A 248 3.80 -9.25 -16.46
N THR A 249 2.60 -8.82 -16.85
CA THR A 249 1.33 -9.43 -16.45
C THR A 249 1.27 -10.92 -16.79
N GLY A 250 1.58 -11.31 -18.03
CA GLY A 250 1.44 -12.70 -18.47
C GLY A 250 2.27 -13.68 -17.63
N TRP A 251 3.55 -13.38 -17.45
CA TRP A 251 4.45 -14.18 -16.65
C TRP A 251 4.02 -14.24 -15.18
N ILE A 252 3.70 -13.09 -14.56
CA ILE A 252 3.30 -13.05 -13.14
C ILE A 252 1.96 -13.77 -12.91
N ALA A 253 1.02 -13.64 -13.85
CA ALA A 253 -0.25 -14.37 -13.77
C ALA A 253 -0.01 -15.90 -13.83
N GLU A 254 0.88 -16.38 -14.69
CA GLU A 254 1.28 -17.79 -14.75
C GLU A 254 1.87 -18.26 -13.41
N GLN A 255 2.80 -17.46 -12.81
CA GLN A 255 3.37 -17.77 -11.49
C GLN A 255 2.30 -17.85 -10.39
N ALA A 256 1.29 -17.00 -10.45
CA ALA A 256 0.18 -17.02 -9.50
C ALA A 256 -0.69 -18.28 -9.67
N VAL A 257 -1.07 -18.62 -10.91
CA VAL A 257 -1.88 -19.82 -11.22
C VAL A 257 -1.18 -21.09 -10.76
N MET A 258 0.13 -21.24 -11.07
CA MET A 258 0.91 -22.44 -10.71
C MET A 258 0.96 -22.69 -9.20
N ARG A 259 0.75 -21.67 -8.36
CA ARG A 259 0.84 -21.77 -6.89
C ARG A 259 -0.50 -21.64 -6.17
N GLY A 260 -1.59 -21.43 -6.91
CA GLY A 260 -2.90 -21.12 -6.32
C GLY A 260 -2.93 -19.73 -5.64
N TRP A 261 -2.02 -18.84 -6.00
CA TRP A 261 -1.97 -17.46 -5.51
C TRP A 261 -2.88 -16.56 -6.34
N ARG A 262 -3.13 -15.33 -5.86
CA ARG A 262 -3.89 -14.33 -6.61
C ARG A 262 -2.95 -13.50 -7.49
N PHE A 263 -3.36 -13.25 -8.72
CA PHE A 263 -2.84 -12.14 -9.50
C PHE A 263 -3.52 -10.85 -9.05
N CYS A 264 -2.73 -9.82 -8.79
CA CYS A 264 -3.20 -8.51 -8.34
C CYS A 264 -2.89 -7.48 -9.44
N PRO A 265 -3.90 -6.97 -10.17
CA PRO A 265 -3.68 -5.87 -11.10
C PRO A 265 -3.40 -4.57 -10.36
N ARG A 266 -2.98 -3.53 -11.11
CA ARG A 266 -2.95 -2.13 -10.66
C ARG A 266 -4.01 -1.34 -11.41
N LEU A 267 -5.27 -1.56 -11.05
CA LEU A 267 -6.44 -1.04 -11.77
C LEU A 267 -6.40 0.49 -11.91
N HIS A 268 -6.02 1.21 -10.85
CA HIS A 268 -5.90 2.67 -10.88
C HIS A 268 -4.90 3.17 -11.94
N ILE A 269 -3.78 2.46 -12.16
CA ILE A 269 -2.82 2.80 -13.22
C ILE A 269 -3.41 2.51 -14.60
N MET A 270 -4.15 1.41 -14.74
CA MET A 270 -4.81 1.06 -16.00
C MET A 270 -5.88 2.08 -16.39
N MET A 271 -6.61 2.62 -15.41
CA MET A 271 -7.69 3.59 -15.63
C MET A 271 -7.18 5.04 -15.76
N PHE A 272 -6.23 5.44 -14.94
CA PHE A 272 -5.88 6.85 -14.72
C PHE A 272 -4.40 7.16 -14.97
N GLY A 273 -3.58 6.15 -15.31
CA GLY A 273 -2.13 6.34 -15.45
C GLY A 273 -1.46 6.67 -14.12
N LYS A 274 -0.31 7.35 -14.18
CA LYS A 274 0.48 7.75 -13.01
C LYS A 274 -0.05 9.07 -12.43
N ASN A 275 -1.25 9.04 -11.90
CA ASN A 275 -1.86 10.20 -11.27
C ASN A 275 -1.83 10.10 -9.74
N ARG A 276 -1.68 11.26 -9.06
CA ARG A 276 -1.41 11.31 -7.63
C ARG A 276 -2.64 11.09 -6.75
N TYR A 277 -3.81 11.48 -7.20
CA TYR A 277 -5.03 11.58 -6.39
C TYR A 277 -6.16 10.68 -6.91
N VAL A 278 -5.79 9.49 -7.37
CA VAL A 278 -6.74 8.51 -7.91
C VAL A 278 -6.65 7.18 -7.21
#